data_df2422148d898f8fe39eed935559831a
#
_entry.id   df2422148d898f8fe39eed935559831a
#
_cell.length_a   1.000
_cell.length_b   1.000
_cell.length_c   1.000
_cell.angle_alpha   90.00
_cell.angle_beta   90.00
_cell.angle_gamma   90.00
#
_symmetry.space_group_name_H-M   'P 1'
#
loop_
_entity.id
_entity.type
_entity.pdbx_description
1 polymer ?
#
loop_
_entity_poly.entity_id
_entity_poly.type
_entity_poly.pdbx_seq_one_letter_code
_entity_poly.pdbx_strand_id
1 'polypeptide(L)'
;MRNKIVYFAAFLLLGPLLWYLFVKPYDYSVSIISKTFPGTINQSIKLWGKTNKNTVLLQEQDFLNIDQQLKFNDSIFQYQWKITPLNDSITKLKVFIKDVDHSVANRIKIPFFDTGFEKRTKSTILDFNNMLKEHLERFKVTVLDSVQHLPDTYCAYIPIKVSQLGKAKGMMQNYPILSTVLVDNNVELNGRPFLEITNWNRKVDSVSYNFCYPIIKSDSLPQNDLIKYKKFEGVRGLKATYNGNYITSDRAWYALLDYAKRKGM
;
A
#
# COMPACT_ATOMS: atom_id res chain seq x y z
N MET A 1 50.32 -20.53 26.59
CA MET A 1 49.47 -19.32 26.59
C MET A 1 49.39 -18.65 25.20
N ARG A 2 50.52 -18.41 24.52
CA ARG A 2 50.59 -17.70 23.20
C ARG A 2 49.68 -18.34 22.12
N ASN A 3 49.65 -19.68 22.01
CA ASN A 3 48.81 -20.36 21.01
C ASN A 3 47.29 -20.23 21.30
N LYS A 4 46.88 -20.23 22.57
CA LYS A 4 45.46 -20.02 22.94
C LYS A 4 44.98 -18.61 22.59
N ILE A 5 45.85 -17.61 22.76
CA ILE A 5 45.56 -16.22 22.39
C ILE A 5 45.45 -16.09 20.87
N VAL A 6 46.31 -16.77 20.09
CA VAL A 6 46.24 -16.77 18.62
C VAL A 6 44.95 -17.43 18.12
N TYR A 7 44.55 -18.58 18.67
CA TYR A 7 43.31 -19.25 18.31
C TYR A 7 42.07 -18.41 18.68
N PHE A 8 42.11 -17.76 19.85
CA PHE A 8 41.02 -16.86 20.25
C PHE A 8 40.92 -15.61 19.34
N ALA A 9 42.04 -15.00 18.98
CA ALA A 9 42.09 -13.89 18.03
C ALA A 9 41.62 -14.32 16.63
N ALA A 10 42.04 -15.50 16.17
CA ALA A 10 41.58 -16.06 14.91
C ALA A 10 40.05 -16.31 14.90
N PHE A 11 39.51 -16.85 15.98
CA PHE A 11 38.07 -17.06 16.12
C PHE A 11 37.28 -15.73 16.11
N LEU A 12 37.78 -14.69 16.79
CA LEU A 12 37.19 -13.35 16.82
C LEU A 12 37.15 -12.67 15.43
N LEU A 13 38.09 -12.98 14.54
CA LEU A 13 38.15 -12.45 13.19
C LEU A 13 37.35 -13.30 12.19
N LEU A 14 37.51 -14.63 12.28
CA LEU A 14 36.88 -15.56 11.34
C LEU A 14 35.37 -15.74 11.59
N GLY A 15 34.95 -15.71 12.84
CA GLY A 15 33.53 -15.86 13.20
C GLY A 15 32.63 -14.80 12.55
N PRO A 16 32.87 -13.48 12.74
CA PRO A 16 32.12 -12.43 12.08
C PRO A 16 32.22 -12.46 10.55
N LEU A 17 33.39 -12.84 10.01
CA LEU A 17 33.57 -12.97 8.56
C LEU A 17 32.70 -14.08 7.97
N LEU A 18 32.72 -15.27 8.60
CA LEU A 18 31.88 -16.40 8.19
C LEU A 18 30.40 -16.07 8.32
N TRP A 19 30.01 -15.41 9.42
CA TRP A 19 28.63 -14.94 9.56
C TRP A 19 28.25 -13.95 8.46
N TYR A 20 29.11 -12.96 8.16
CA TYR A 20 28.86 -11.97 7.12
C TYR A 20 28.73 -12.63 5.74
N LEU A 21 29.59 -13.60 5.41
CA LEU A 21 29.60 -14.23 4.09
C LEU A 21 28.47 -15.24 3.90
N PHE A 22 28.11 -16.02 4.91
CA PHE A 22 27.24 -17.20 4.74
C PHE A 22 25.91 -17.12 5.50
N VAL A 23 25.86 -16.42 6.63
CA VAL A 23 24.68 -16.42 7.52
C VAL A 23 23.83 -15.16 7.35
N LYS A 24 24.43 -14.00 7.12
CA LYS A 24 23.71 -12.74 6.93
C LYS A 24 22.62 -12.91 5.85
N PRO A 25 21.34 -12.52 6.11
CA PRO A 25 20.24 -12.84 5.20
C PRO A 25 20.16 -11.96 3.94
N TYR A 26 20.95 -10.89 3.84
CA TYR A 26 20.92 -9.94 2.72
C TYR A 26 22.34 -9.47 2.35
N ASP A 27 22.50 -9.04 1.10
CA ASP A 27 23.78 -8.57 0.56
C ASP A 27 23.91 -7.05 0.69
N TYR A 28 22.80 -6.34 0.48
CA TYR A 28 22.74 -4.89 0.52
C TYR A 28 21.48 -4.40 1.25
N SER A 29 21.53 -3.21 1.83
CA SER A 29 20.33 -2.59 2.40
C SER A 29 20.32 -1.08 2.22
N VAL A 30 19.12 -0.54 1.96
CA VAL A 30 18.86 0.88 1.81
C VAL A 30 17.79 1.32 2.80
N SER A 31 17.90 2.54 3.31
CA SER A 31 16.88 3.14 4.17
C SER A 31 16.40 4.46 3.55
N ILE A 32 15.09 4.64 3.51
CA ILE A 32 14.41 5.85 3.06
C ILE A 32 13.55 6.36 4.22
N ILE A 33 13.55 7.66 4.46
CA ILE A 33 12.64 8.31 5.40
C ILE A 33 11.69 9.17 4.56
N SER A 34 10.38 8.98 4.77
CA SER A 34 9.35 9.69 4.03
C SER A 34 8.32 10.30 4.98
N LYS A 35 7.90 11.54 4.68
CA LYS A 35 6.84 12.25 5.42
C LYS A 35 5.48 11.75 4.94
N THR A 36 5.12 10.54 5.31
CA THR A 36 3.83 9.94 4.96
C THR A 36 3.50 8.77 5.88
N PHE A 37 2.26 8.27 5.78
CA PHE A 37 1.76 7.15 6.57
C PHE A 37 2.26 5.80 6.04
N PRO A 38 2.43 4.78 6.90
CA PRO A 38 2.83 3.44 6.50
C PRO A 38 1.98 2.85 5.37
N GLY A 39 0.67 3.07 5.42
CA GLY A 39 -0.24 2.57 4.40
C GLY A 39 -0.05 3.22 3.02
N THR A 40 0.33 4.48 2.97
CA THR A 40 0.67 5.13 1.69
C THR A 40 1.88 4.45 1.06
N ILE A 41 2.92 4.15 1.85
CA ILE A 41 4.11 3.44 1.37
C ILE A 41 3.75 2.01 0.93
N ASN A 42 2.99 1.26 1.75
CA ASN A 42 2.55 -0.10 1.40
C ASN A 42 1.85 -0.13 0.04
N GLN A 43 0.84 0.72 -0.16
CA GLN A 43 0.10 0.79 -1.41
C GLN A 43 0.97 1.29 -2.58
N SER A 44 1.94 2.16 -2.31
CA SER A 44 2.88 2.64 -3.35
C SER A 44 3.83 1.53 -3.81
N ILE A 45 4.34 0.70 -2.89
CA ILE A 45 5.16 -0.48 -3.25
C ILE A 45 4.33 -1.44 -4.12
N LYS A 46 3.10 -1.72 -3.74
CA LYS A 46 2.20 -2.60 -4.52
C LYS A 46 1.90 -2.04 -5.91
N LEU A 47 1.61 -0.75 -6.01
CA LEU A 47 1.35 -0.10 -7.29
C LEU A 47 2.59 -0.13 -8.19
N TRP A 48 3.73 0.29 -7.66
CA TRP A 48 5.01 0.28 -8.37
C TRP A 48 5.40 -1.13 -8.80
N GLY A 49 5.26 -2.11 -7.88
CA GLY A 49 5.54 -3.51 -8.18
C GLY A 49 4.69 -4.08 -9.32
N LYS A 50 3.40 -3.71 -9.40
CA LYS A 50 2.52 -4.13 -10.50
C LYS A 50 2.87 -3.49 -11.84
N THR A 51 3.44 -2.29 -11.84
CA THR A 51 3.83 -1.57 -13.06
C THR A 51 5.26 -1.86 -13.49
N ASN A 52 6.11 -2.33 -12.58
CA ASN A 52 7.49 -2.67 -12.87
C ASN A 52 7.58 -4.00 -13.63
N LYS A 53 8.06 -3.92 -14.88
CA LYS A 53 8.16 -5.08 -15.80
C LYS A 53 9.09 -6.20 -15.30
N ASN A 54 10.02 -5.88 -14.42
CA ASN A 54 10.96 -6.85 -13.85
C ASN A 54 10.37 -7.64 -12.67
N THR A 55 9.19 -7.26 -12.15
CA THR A 55 8.57 -7.96 -11.03
C THR A 55 8.07 -9.33 -11.46
N VAL A 56 8.62 -10.37 -10.84
CA VAL A 56 8.18 -11.77 -11.03
C VAL A 56 7.36 -12.28 -9.85
N LEU A 57 7.56 -11.71 -8.66
CA LEU A 57 6.78 -12.01 -7.46
C LEU A 57 6.60 -10.74 -6.63
N LEU A 58 5.39 -10.54 -6.12
CA LEU A 58 5.08 -9.51 -5.12
C LEU A 58 4.11 -10.12 -4.10
N GLN A 59 4.57 -10.31 -2.87
CA GLN A 59 3.81 -10.95 -1.81
C GLN A 59 3.84 -10.09 -0.55
N GLU A 60 2.68 -9.75 -0.03
CA GLU A 60 2.53 -9.11 1.26
C GLU A 60 2.54 -10.17 2.36
N GLN A 61 3.52 -10.12 3.26
CA GLN A 61 3.57 -10.98 4.45
C GLN A 61 2.62 -10.44 5.52
N ASP A 62 2.67 -9.13 5.71
CA ASP A 62 1.74 -8.35 6.51
C ASP A 62 1.75 -6.89 6.04
N PHE A 63 0.94 -6.04 6.69
CA PHE A 63 0.80 -4.63 6.32
C PHE A 63 2.13 -3.82 6.34
N LEU A 64 3.13 -4.25 7.11
CA LEU A 64 4.42 -3.56 7.27
C LEU A 64 5.57 -4.27 6.55
N ASN A 65 5.36 -5.48 6.03
CA ASN A 65 6.38 -6.29 5.40
C ASN A 65 5.89 -6.84 4.05
N ILE A 66 6.65 -6.53 3.00
CA ILE A 66 6.37 -6.97 1.63
C ILE A 66 7.62 -7.62 1.06
N ASP A 67 7.46 -8.80 0.47
CA ASP A 67 8.50 -9.48 -0.29
C ASP A 67 8.26 -9.30 -1.79
N GLN A 68 9.32 -8.98 -2.51
CA GLN A 68 9.29 -8.80 -3.95
C GLN A 68 10.50 -9.47 -4.59
N GLN A 69 10.29 -10.07 -5.75
CA GLN A 69 11.38 -10.56 -6.59
C GLN A 69 11.39 -9.81 -7.91
N LEU A 70 12.55 -9.31 -8.27
CA LEU A 70 12.80 -8.66 -9.54
C LEU A 70 13.81 -9.48 -10.35
N LYS A 71 13.47 -9.78 -11.60
CA LYS A 71 14.36 -10.48 -12.52
C LYS A 71 15.14 -9.49 -13.38
N PHE A 72 16.44 -9.64 -13.37
CA PHE A 72 17.36 -8.85 -14.21
C PHE A 72 18.28 -9.78 -14.99
N ASN A 73 18.07 -9.89 -16.29
CA ASN A 73 18.72 -10.89 -17.14
C ASN A 73 18.57 -12.29 -16.53
N ASP A 74 19.66 -12.93 -16.12
CA ASP A 74 19.68 -14.29 -15.56
C ASP A 74 19.67 -14.32 -14.02
N SER A 75 19.63 -13.16 -13.36
CA SER A 75 19.66 -13.07 -11.89
C SER A 75 18.30 -12.65 -11.30
N ILE A 76 17.94 -13.25 -10.17
CA ILE A 76 16.77 -12.87 -9.38
C ILE A 76 17.24 -12.15 -8.12
N PHE A 77 16.76 -10.90 -7.95
CA PHE A 77 17.00 -10.11 -6.76
C PHE A 77 15.77 -10.14 -5.87
N GLN A 78 15.96 -10.59 -4.64
CA GLN A 78 14.93 -10.57 -3.59
C GLN A 78 15.01 -9.25 -2.84
N TYR A 79 13.87 -8.55 -2.74
CA TYR A 79 13.67 -7.31 -1.99
C TYR A 79 12.72 -7.61 -0.83
N GLN A 80 13.16 -7.36 0.39
CA GLN A 80 12.30 -7.34 1.57
C GLN A 80 12.09 -5.90 2.01
N TRP A 81 10.88 -5.41 1.81
CA TRP A 81 10.45 -4.07 2.18
C TRP A 81 9.89 -4.08 3.59
N LYS A 82 10.61 -3.42 4.52
CA LYS A 82 10.18 -3.28 5.92
C LYS A 82 9.77 -1.85 6.19
N ILE A 83 8.49 -1.63 6.47
CA ILE A 83 7.88 -0.35 6.76
C ILE A 83 7.85 -0.17 8.27
N THR A 84 8.39 0.92 8.79
CA THR A 84 8.45 1.19 10.23
C THR A 84 7.93 2.61 10.47
N PRO A 85 6.77 2.80 11.12
CA PRO A 85 6.34 4.13 11.54
C PRO A 85 7.32 4.66 12.60
N LEU A 86 7.84 5.87 12.39
CA LEU A 86 8.70 6.56 13.35
C LEU A 86 7.86 7.48 14.24
N ASN A 87 6.87 8.13 13.65
CA ASN A 87 5.85 8.91 14.33
C ASN A 87 4.60 9.00 13.44
N ASP A 88 3.66 9.85 13.82
CA ASP A 88 2.33 9.95 13.20
C ASP A 88 2.36 10.35 11.70
N SER A 89 3.42 10.98 11.22
CA SER A 89 3.54 11.47 9.85
C SER A 89 4.86 11.14 9.16
N ILE A 90 5.74 10.39 9.84
CA ILE A 90 7.05 10.00 9.29
C ILE A 90 7.19 8.49 9.35
N THR A 91 7.51 7.91 8.22
CA THR A 91 7.73 6.47 8.08
C THR A 91 9.13 6.20 7.53
N LYS A 92 9.83 5.25 8.17
CA LYS A 92 11.08 4.70 7.67
C LYS A 92 10.78 3.45 6.85
N LEU A 93 11.28 3.41 5.64
CA LEU A 93 11.29 2.24 4.79
C LEU A 93 12.70 1.70 4.74
N LYS A 94 12.90 0.47 5.20
CA LYS A 94 14.16 -0.25 5.08
C LYS A 94 13.97 -1.39 4.08
N VAL A 95 14.85 -1.45 3.10
CA VAL A 95 14.83 -2.47 2.06
C VAL A 95 16.07 -3.31 2.20
N PHE A 96 15.89 -4.62 2.32
CA PHE A 96 16.97 -5.60 2.32
C PHE A 96 16.97 -6.31 0.98
N ILE A 97 18.13 -6.41 0.34
CA ILE A 97 18.27 -6.93 -1.00
C ILE A 97 19.27 -8.08 -1.01
N LYS A 98 18.91 -9.17 -1.70
CA LYS A 98 19.75 -10.34 -1.89
C LYS A 98 19.73 -10.75 -3.36
N ASP A 99 20.90 -10.97 -3.93
CA ASP A 99 21.04 -11.67 -5.20
C ASP A 99 21.00 -13.17 -4.91
N VAL A 100 20.00 -13.88 -5.42
CA VAL A 100 19.80 -15.30 -5.11
C VAL A 100 20.98 -16.13 -5.57
N ASP A 101 21.52 -15.84 -6.74
CA ASP A 101 22.50 -16.67 -7.42
C ASP A 101 23.94 -16.29 -7.07
N HIS A 102 24.21 -15.02 -6.74
CA HIS A 102 25.58 -14.48 -6.59
C HIS A 102 25.82 -13.81 -5.23
N SER A 103 25.06 -14.19 -4.19
CA SER A 103 25.10 -13.54 -2.87
C SER A 103 26.50 -13.47 -2.26
N VAL A 104 27.22 -14.60 -2.19
CA VAL A 104 28.57 -14.66 -1.59
C VAL A 104 29.55 -13.79 -2.37
N ALA A 105 29.52 -13.88 -3.71
CA ALA A 105 30.39 -13.07 -4.57
C ALA A 105 30.14 -11.56 -4.40
N ASN A 106 28.87 -11.17 -4.27
CA ASN A 106 28.49 -9.78 -4.01
C ASN A 106 28.98 -9.31 -2.64
N ARG A 107 28.84 -10.12 -1.59
CA ARG A 107 29.32 -9.79 -0.23
C ARG A 107 30.83 -9.58 -0.18
N ILE A 108 31.59 -10.36 -0.94
CA ILE A 108 33.04 -10.19 -1.04
C ILE A 108 33.40 -8.91 -1.78
N LYS A 109 32.68 -8.59 -2.88
CA LYS A 109 33.03 -7.49 -3.78
C LYS A 109 32.55 -6.12 -3.29
N ILE A 110 31.33 -6.02 -2.74
CA ILE A 110 30.70 -4.75 -2.34
C ILE A 110 31.57 -3.87 -1.44
N PRO A 111 32.32 -4.40 -0.43
CA PRO A 111 33.15 -3.55 0.42
C PRO A 111 34.32 -2.88 -0.30
N PHE A 112 34.71 -3.38 -1.48
CA PHE A 112 35.93 -2.94 -2.17
C PHE A 112 35.67 -2.35 -3.57
N PHE A 113 34.53 -2.68 -4.18
CA PHE A 113 34.24 -2.35 -5.58
C PHE A 113 32.79 -1.95 -5.78
N ASP A 114 32.54 -1.02 -6.67
CA ASP A 114 31.21 -0.71 -7.21
C ASP A 114 30.72 -1.85 -8.11
N THR A 115 29.92 -2.73 -7.58
CA THR A 115 29.38 -3.91 -8.31
C THR A 115 28.19 -3.54 -9.20
N GLY A 116 27.98 -4.32 -10.27
CA GLY A 116 26.78 -4.20 -11.10
C GLY A 116 25.49 -4.44 -10.30
N PHE A 117 25.54 -5.36 -9.33
CA PHE A 117 24.44 -5.62 -8.38
C PHE A 117 24.11 -4.36 -7.56
N GLU A 118 25.12 -3.71 -6.96
CA GLU A 118 24.92 -2.51 -6.15
C GLU A 118 24.38 -1.34 -6.98
N LYS A 119 24.95 -1.08 -8.16
CA LYS A 119 24.49 -0.03 -9.08
C LYS A 119 23.04 -0.22 -9.48
N ARG A 120 22.66 -1.45 -9.84
CA ARG A 120 21.29 -1.82 -10.22
C ARG A 120 20.32 -1.68 -9.06
N THR A 121 20.71 -2.15 -7.88
CA THR A 121 19.92 -2.01 -6.64
C THR A 121 19.67 -0.54 -6.30
N LYS A 122 20.71 0.29 -6.32
CA LYS A 122 20.60 1.74 -6.09
C LYS A 122 19.65 2.39 -7.09
N SER A 123 19.80 2.09 -8.38
CA SER A 123 18.92 2.62 -9.43
C SER A 123 17.45 2.19 -9.24
N THR A 124 17.20 0.93 -8.90
CA THR A 124 15.87 0.40 -8.65
C THR A 124 15.20 1.08 -7.45
N ILE A 125 15.93 1.25 -6.36
CA ILE A 125 15.40 1.94 -5.17
C ILE A 125 15.20 3.44 -5.42
N LEU A 126 16.07 4.06 -6.20
CA LEU A 126 15.93 5.46 -6.58
C LEU A 126 14.68 5.67 -7.46
N ASP A 127 14.42 4.78 -8.42
CA ASP A 127 13.22 4.80 -9.25
C ASP A 127 11.95 4.73 -8.39
N PHE A 128 11.87 3.77 -7.48
CA PHE A 128 10.76 3.69 -6.50
C PHE A 128 10.64 4.97 -5.67
N ASN A 129 11.75 5.50 -5.14
CA ASN A 129 11.74 6.68 -4.29
C ASN A 129 11.27 7.94 -5.04
N ASN A 130 11.67 8.08 -6.31
CA ASN A 130 11.23 9.19 -7.17
C ASN A 130 9.72 9.08 -7.44
N MET A 131 9.23 7.88 -7.81
CA MET A 131 7.80 7.64 -7.98
C MET A 131 7.02 7.94 -6.69
N LEU A 132 7.52 7.52 -5.52
CA LEU A 132 6.88 7.81 -4.24
C LEU A 132 6.83 9.33 -3.96
N LYS A 133 7.92 10.07 -4.17
CA LYS A 133 7.96 11.53 -4.01
C LYS A 133 6.96 12.21 -4.92
N GLU A 134 6.97 11.91 -6.22
CA GLU A 134 6.01 12.45 -7.17
C GLU A 134 4.55 12.13 -6.77
N HIS A 135 4.30 10.91 -6.29
CA HIS A 135 2.98 10.55 -5.82
C HIS A 135 2.55 11.41 -4.63
N LEU A 136 3.43 11.63 -3.66
CA LEU A 136 3.14 12.44 -2.47
C LEU A 136 2.88 13.92 -2.80
N GLU A 137 3.50 14.45 -3.86
CA GLU A 137 3.30 15.82 -4.33
C GLU A 137 1.96 16.00 -5.08
N ARG A 138 1.40 14.91 -5.65
CA ARG A 138 0.18 14.92 -6.46
C ARG A 138 -1.12 14.85 -5.68
N PHE A 139 -1.07 14.76 -4.36
CA PHE A 139 -2.28 14.77 -3.55
C PHE A 139 -2.10 15.52 -2.23
N LYS A 140 -3.23 16.01 -1.72
CA LYS A 140 -3.31 16.64 -0.40
C LYS A 140 -4.50 16.08 0.36
N VAL A 141 -4.27 15.73 1.63
CA VAL A 141 -5.34 15.35 2.56
C VAL A 141 -5.45 16.42 3.63
N THR A 142 -6.66 16.90 3.85
CA THR A 142 -6.99 17.84 4.93
C THR A 142 -8.05 17.20 5.83
N VAL A 143 -7.70 16.90 7.05
CA VAL A 143 -8.65 16.39 8.07
C VAL A 143 -9.28 17.58 8.77
N LEU A 144 -10.61 17.60 8.88
CA LEU A 144 -11.34 18.63 9.62
C LEU A 144 -11.26 18.33 11.13
N ASP A 145 -10.92 19.36 11.91
CA ASP A 145 -10.79 19.25 13.39
C ASP A 145 -12.15 19.33 14.09
N SER A 146 -13.17 18.70 13.51
CA SER A 146 -14.49 18.61 14.10
C SER A 146 -15.24 17.40 13.61
N VAL A 147 -16.06 16.82 14.49
CA VAL A 147 -16.98 15.75 14.11
C VAL A 147 -18.07 16.33 13.22
N GLN A 148 -18.22 15.74 12.05
CA GLN A 148 -19.23 16.11 11.06
C GLN A 148 -20.41 15.14 11.13
N HIS A 149 -21.56 15.59 10.68
CA HIS A 149 -22.76 14.75 10.52
C HIS A 149 -22.98 14.45 9.04
N LEU A 150 -23.07 13.18 8.70
CA LEU A 150 -23.52 12.72 7.39
C LEU A 150 -24.99 12.36 7.52
N PRO A 151 -25.90 12.97 6.71
CA PRO A 151 -27.34 12.75 6.85
C PRO A 151 -27.76 11.36 6.36
N ASP A 152 -28.94 10.94 6.79
CA ASP A 152 -29.63 9.78 6.23
C ASP A 152 -29.84 9.96 4.71
N THR A 153 -29.74 8.86 3.97
CA THR A 153 -30.10 8.85 2.56
C THR A 153 -30.62 7.48 2.14
N TYR A 154 -31.54 7.45 1.19
CA TYR A 154 -31.95 6.20 0.55
C TYR A 154 -31.09 5.98 -0.69
N CYS A 155 -30.62 4.76 -0.92
CA CYS A 155 -29.71 4.51 -2.02
C CYS A 155 -29.93 3.15 -2.70
N ALA A 156 -29.68 3.15 -4.02
CA ALA A 156 -29.39 1.95 -4.78
C ALA A 156 -27.90 1.63 -4.66
N TYR A 157 -27.53 0.35 -4.51
CA TYR A 157 -26.12 -0.01 -4.36
C TYR A 157 -25.76 -1.37 -4.95
N ILE A 158 -24.50 -1.52 -5.31
CA ILE A 158 -23.88 -2.80 -5.71
C ILE A 158 -22.81 -3.16 -4.69
N PRO A 159 -22.88 -4.34 -4.02
CA PRO A 159 -21.83 -4.79 -3.11
C PRO A 159 -20.61 -5.28 -3.90
N ILE A 160 -19.42 -4.81 -3.52
CA ILE A 160 -18.16 -5.11 -4.22
C ILE A 160 -17.12 -5.54 -3.17
N LYS A 161 -16.34 -6.59 -3.49
CA LYS A 161 -15.19 -7.03 -2.71
C LYS A 161 -13.97 -7.16 -3.60
N VAL A 162 -12.91 -6.42 -3.29
CA VAL A 162 -11.69 -6.32 -4.09
C VAL A 162 -10.46 -6.06 -3.20
N SER A 163 -9.25 -6.09 -3.77
CA SER A 163 -8.08 -5.51 -3.10
C SER A 163 -8.21 -3.99 -2.99
N GLN A 164 -7.50 -3.36 -2.06
CA GLN A 164 -7.55 -1.90 -1.92
C GLN A 164 -7.16 -1.17 -3.21
N LEU A 165 -6.12 -1.64 -3.92
CA LEU A 165 -5.76 -1.12 -5.24
C LEU A 165 -6.86 -1.32 -6.30
N GLY A 166 -7.66 -2.36 -6.16
CA GLY A 166 -8.78 -2.68 -7.06
C GLY A 166 -10.02 -1.80 -6.85
N LYS A 167 -10.09 -1.03 -5.76
CA LYS A 167 -11.26 -0.21 -5.39
C LYS A 167 -11.79 0.66 -6.54
N ALA A 168 -10.93 1.45 -7.15
CA ALA A 168 -11.33 2.35 -8.22
C ALA A 168 -11.82 1.60 -9.47
N LYS A 169 -11.14 0.51 -9.84
CA LYS A 169 -11.55 -0.34 -10.96
C LYS A 169 -12.92 -0.97 -10.72
N GLY A 170 -13.15 -1.51 -9.51
CA GLY A 170 -14.45 -2.09 -9.13
C GLY A 170 -15.57 -1.07 -9.25
N MET A 171 -15.36 0.16 -8.79
CA MET A 171 -16.32 1.24 -8.94
C MET A 171 -16.55 1.60 -10.42
N MET A 172 -15.49 1.79 -11.22
CA MET A 172 -15.59 2.14 -12.64
C MET A 172 -16.34 1.08 -13.46
N GLN A 173 -16.18 -0.20 -13.13
CA GLN A 173 -16.88 -1.28 -13.81
C GLN A 173 -18.39 -1.34 -13.46
N ASN A 174 -18.75 -0.96 -12.24
CA ASN A 174 -20.13 -1.04 -11.75
C ASN A 174 -20.90 0.29 -11.90
N TYR A 175 -20.21 1.41 -12.15
CA TYR A 175 -20.87 2.70 -12.38
C TYR A 175 -21.86 2.68 -13.54
N PRO A 176 -21.49 2.22 -14.77
CA PRO A 176 -22.44 2.17 -15.87
C PRO A 176 -23.62 1.24 -15.60
N ILE A 177 -23.40 0.09 -14.95
CA ILE A 177 -24.47 -0.85 -14.61
C ILE A 177 -25.51 -0.15 -13.72
N LEU A 178 -25.05 0.45 -12.62
CA LEU A 178 -25.93 1.11 -11.66
C LEU A 178 -26.62 2.35 -12.27
N SER A 179 -25.86 3.19 -12.98
CA SER A 179 -26.42 4.42 -13.58
C SER A 179 -27.41 4.14 -14.69
N THR A 180 -27.14 3.17 -15.59
CA THR A 180 -28.04 2.82 -16.69
C THR A 180 -29.37 2.30 -16.16
N VAL A 181 -29.36 1.35 -15.22
CA VAL A 181 -30.61 0.81 -14.66
C VAL A 181 -31.44 1.90 -13.99
N LEU A 182 -30.83 2.82 -13.27
CA LEU A 182 -31.55 3.90 -12.60
C LEU A 182 -32.12 4.91 -13.61
N VAL A 183 -31.36 5.31 -14.63
CA VAL A 183 -31.78 6.27 -15.64
C VAL A 183 -32.88 5.70 -16.55
N ASP A 184 -32.69 4.47 -17.04
CA ASP A 184 -33.65 3.83 -17.96
C ASP A 184 -35.03 3.58 -17.30
N ASN A 185 -35.04 3.48 -15.97
CA ASN A 185 -36.29 3.33 -15.21
C ASN A 185 -36.76 4.63 -14.55
N ASN A 186 -36.24 5.78 -14.97
CA ASN A 186 -36.60 7.11 -14.47
C ASN A 186 -36.53 7.24 -12.94
N VAL A 187 -35.55 6.57 -12.29
CA VAL A 187 -35.35 6.70 -10.86
C VAL A 187 -34.70 8.06 -10.57
N GLU A 188 -35.33 8.85 -9.70
CA GLU A 188 -34.86 10.18 -9.36
C GLU A 188 -33.62 10.10 -8.46
N LEU A 189 -32.51 10.70 -8.92
CA LEU A 189 -31.23 10.72 -8.21
C LEU A 189 -31.21 11.85 -7.17
N ASN A 190 -30.67 11.58 -5.97
CA ASN A 190 -30.63 12.51 -4.84
C ASN A 190 -29.19 12.76 -4.35
N GLY A 191 -28.26 13.06 -5.25
CA GLY A 191 -26.90 13.41 -4.89
C GLY A 191 -25.82 12.67 -5.68
N ARG A 192 -24.59 12.77 -5.21
CA ARG A 192 -23.42 12.15 -5.83
C ARG A 192 -23.21 10.72 -5.31
N PRO A 193 -22.73 9.78 -6.15
CA PRO A 193 -22.40 8.44 -5.71
C PRO A 193 -21.29 8.45 -4.64
N PHE A 194 -21.34 7.47 -3.74
CA PHE A 194 -20.37 7.31 -2.68
C PHE A 194 -20.04 5.83 -2.43
N LEU A 195 -18.96 5.58 -1.72
CA LEU A 195 -18.59 4.25 -1.24
C LEU A 195 -18.87 4.14 0.26
N GLU A 196 -19.70 3.18 0.64
CA GLU A 196 -19.84 2.76 2.02
C GLU A 196 -18.91 1.59 2.27
N ILE A 197 -17.81 1.80 2.97
CA ILE A 197 -16.85 0.75 3.31
C ILE A 197 -17.45 -0.13 4.41
N THR A 198 -17.78 -1.38 4.08
CA THR A 198 -18.39 -2.33 5.02
C THR A 198 -17.33 -3.18 5.74
N ASN A 199 -16.18 -3.41 5.11
CA ASN A 199 -15.05 -4.10 5.72
C ASN A 199 -13.74 -3.64 5.07
N TRP A 200 -12.75 -3.36 5.90
CA TRP A 200 -11.38 -3.06 5.45
C TRP A 200 -10.38 -3.91 6.21
N ASN A 201 -9.99 -5.03 5.61
CA ASN A 201 -9.00 -5.93 6.18
C ASN A 201 -7.62 -5.67 5.57
N ARG A 202 -6.77 -4.95 6.33
CA ARG A 202 -5.41 -4.59 5.92
C ARG A 202 -4.44 -5.77 5.92
N LYS A 203 -4.74 -6.86 6.67
CA LYS A 203 -3.87 -8.03 6.75
C LYS A 203 -3.88 -8.86 5.47
N VAL A 204 -5.01 -8.88 4.77
CA VAL A 204 -5.19 -9.65 3.53
C VAL A 204 -5.50 -8.75 2.33
N ASP A 205 -5.19 -7.45 2.44
CA ASP A 205 -5.42 -6.44 1.38
C ASP A 205 -6.81 -6.53 0.73
N SER A 206 -7.86 -6.64 1.56
CA SER A 206 -9.24 -6.78 1.10
C SER A 206 -10.11 -5.63 1.58
N VAL A 207 -10.86 -5.05 0.67
CA VAL A 207 -11.88 -4.04 0.93
C VAL A 207 -13.22 -4.52 0.40
N SER A 208 -14.23 -4.56 1.27
CA SER A 208 -15.62 -4.74 0.88
C SER A 208 -16.33 -3.43 1.03
N TYR A 209 -17.09 -3.03 0.02
CA TYR A 209 -17.84 -1.79 0.03
C TYR A 209 -19.12 -1.90 -0.79
N ASN A 210 -20.10 -1.08 -0.44
CA ASN A 210 -21.24 -0.83 -1.28
C ASN A 210 -20.96 0.41 -2.14
N PHE A 211 -21.04 0.26 -3.45
CA PHE A 211 -21.03 1.39 -4.37
C PHE A 211 -22.44 1.93 -4.44
N CYS A 212 -22.71 3.05 -3.81
CA CYS A 212 -24.03 3.61 -3.57
C CYS A 212 -24.32 4.79 -4.47
N TYR A 213 -25.53 4.85 -5.00
CA TYR A 213 -26.09 6.02 -5.65
C TYR A 213 -27.30 6.52 -4.85
N PRO A 214 -27.27 7.72 -4.25
CA PRO A 214 -28.42 8.29 -3.55
C PRO A 214 -29.59 8.48 -4.50
N ILE A 215 -30.79 8.07 -4.08
CA ILE A 215 -32.02 8.16 -4.85
C ILE A 215 -33.17 8.67 -3.98
N ILE A 216 -34.20 9.20 -4.60
CA ILE A 216 -35.49 9.40 -3.94
C ILE A 216 -36.18 8.04 -3.84
N LYS A 217 -36.63 7.70 -2.63
CA LYS A 217 -37.37 6.43 -2.42
C LYS A 217 -38.70 6.46 -3.17
N SER A 218 -38.95 5.41 -3.96
CA SER A 218 -40.21 5.20 -4.69
C SER A 218 -40.71 3.77 -4.39
N ASP A 219 -42.01 3.56 -4.53
CA ASP A 219 -42.64 2.25 -4.38
C ASP A 219 -42.41 1.36 -5.62
N SER A 220 -41.99 1.94 -6.75
CA SER A 220 -41.72 1.25 -8.03
C SER A 220 -40.23 1.31 -8.39
N LEU A 221 -39.38 0.66 -7.60
CA LEU A 221 -37.96 0.55 -7.94
C LEU A 221 -37.68 -0.66 -8.84
N PRO A 222 -36.81 -0.51 -9.88
CA PRO A 222 -36.52 -1.59 -10.81
C PRO A 222 -35.85 -2.78 -10.10
N GLN A 223 -36.29 -3.99 -10.43
CA GLN A 223 -35.67 -5.22 -9.96
C GLN A 223 -34.43 -5.56 -10.80
N ASN A 224 -33.32 -5.86 -10.15
CA ASN A 224 -32.07 -6.27 -10.79
C ASN A 224 -31.26 -7.15 -9.81
N ASP A 225 -30.69 -8.24 -10.28
CA ASP A 225 -29.95 -9.21 -9.43
C ASP A 225 -28.72 -8.60 -8.76
N LEU A 226 -28.09 -7.62 -9.38
CA LEU A 226 -26.89 -6.96 -8.88
C LEU A 226 -27.17 -5.77 -7.99
N ILE A 227 -28.31 -5.09 -8.20
CA ILE A 227 -28.67 -3.84 -7.55
C ILE A 227 -29.59 -4.10 -6.35
N LYS A 228 -29.20 -3.56 -5.21
CA LYS A 228 -29.94 -3.60 -3.97
C LYS A 228 -30.31 -2.21 -3.51
N TYR A 229 -31.33 -2.10 -2.68
CA TYR A 229 -31.81 -0.85 -2.14
C TYR A 229 -31.80 -0.85 -0.62
N LYS A 230 -31.40 0.26 -0.01
CA LYS A 230 -31.45 0.44 1.44
C LYS A 230 -31.50 1.88 1.86
N LYS A 231 -31.94 2.11 3.08
CA LYS A 231 -31.67 3.35 3.80
C LYS A 231 -30.23 3.29 4.31
N PHE A 232 -29.42 4.30 4.01
CA PHE A 232 -28.15 4.55 4.66
C PHE A 232 -28.42 5.42 5.88
N GLU A 233 -28.17 4.91 7.06
CA GLU A 233 -28.33 5.67 8.30
C GLU A 233 -27.19 6.69 8.44
N GLY A 234 -27.56 7.92 8.71
CA GLY A 234 -26.59 8.98 8.92
C GLY A 234 -25.66 8.70 10.08
N VAL A 235 -24.41 9.14 9.94
CA VAL A 235 -23.38 8.89 10.93
C VAL A 235 -22.68 10.19 11.34
N ARG A 236 -22.23 10.23 12.61
CA ARG A 236 -21.31 11.25 13.07
C ARG A 236 -19.88 10.70 13.00
N GLY A 237 -18.97 11.46 12.43
CA GLY A 237 -17.60 11.00 12.29
C GLY A 237 -16.62 12.07 11.86
N LEU A 238 -15.36 11.69 11.79
CA LEU A 238 -14.31 12.54 11.26
C LEU A 238 -14.46 12.66 9.74
N LYS A 239 -14.11 13.84 9.21
CA LYS A 239 -14.13 14.12 7.79
C LYS A 239 -12.76 14.55 7.31
N ALA A 240 -12.34 14.01 6.16
CA ALA A 240 -11.18 14.50 5.42
C ALA A 240 -11.56 14.86 4.01
N THR A 241 -10.92 15.89 3.47
CA THR A 241 -10.94 16.22 2.06
C THR A 241 -9.69 15.70 1.40
N TYR A 242 -9.84 14.96 0.31
CA TYR A 242 -8.77 14.49 -0.53
C TYR A 242 -8.76 15.26 -1.84
N ASN A 243 -7.65 15.94 -2.15
CA ASN A 243 -7.41 16.60 -3.42
C ASN A 243 -6.32 15.82 -4.16
N GLY A 244 -6.65 15.20 -5.26
CA GLY A 244 -5.75 14.36 -6.05
C GLY A 244 -6.50 13.38 -6.95
N ASN A 245 -5.80 12.40 -7.49
CA ASN A 245 -6.42 11.37 -8.31
C ASN A 245 -7.32 10.46 -7.47
N TYR A 246 -8.58 10.31 -7.87
CA TYR A 246 -9.57 9.49 -7.16
C TYR A 246 -9.11 8.03 -6.93
N ILE A 247 -8.33 7.46 -7.84
CA ILE A 247 -7.79 6.09 -7.71
C ILE A 247 -7.08 5.92 -6.37
N THR A 248 -6.37 6.94 -5.92
CA THR A 248 -5.57 6.94 -4.69
C THR A 248 -6.23 7.67 -3.51
N SER A 249 -7.54 7.95 -3.59
CA SER A 249 -8.29 8.66 -2.54
C SER A 249 -8.31 7.94 -1.18
N ASP A 250 -8.09 6.64 -1.16
CA ASP A 250 -7.92 5.81 0.04
C ASP A 250 -6.71 6.22 0.91
N ARG A 251 -5.81 7.09 0.40
CA ARG A 251 -4.75 7.70 1.22
C ARG A 251 -5.31 8.56 2.35
N ALA A 252 -6.50 9.14 2.16
CA ALA A 252 -7.22 9.87 3.20
C ALA A 252 -7.65 8.98 4.37
N TRP A 253 -7.90 7.69 4.16
CA TRP A 253 -8.27 6.76 5.24
C TRP A 253 -7.16 6.63 6.28
N TYR A 254 -5.90 6.59 5.83
CA TYR A 254 -4.75 6.52 6.73
C TYR A 254 -4.58 7.80 7.53
N ALA A 255 -4.83 8.96 6.92
CA ALA A 255 -4.82 10.25 7.60
C ALA A 255 -5.92 10.34 8.68
N LEU A 256 -7.12 9.85 8.38
CA LEU A 256 -8.22 9.79 9.34
C LEU A 256 -7.92 8.86 10.51
N LEU A 257 -7.39 7.66 10.25
CA LEU A 257 -7.00 6.71 11.30
C LEU A 257 -5.92 7.27 12.22
N ASP A 258 -4.92 7.91 11.65
CA ASP A 258 -3.84 8.52 12.40
C ASP A 258 -4.37 9.69 13.27
N TYR A 259 -5.21 10.53 12.67
CA TYR A 259 -5.85 11.63 13.39
C TYR A 259 -6.71 11.14 14.56
N ALA A 260 -7.57 10.13 14.33
CA ALA A 260 -8.40 9.51 15.36
C ALA A 260 -7.54 8.97 16.51
N LYS A 261 -6.48 8.22 16.19
CA LYS A 261 -5.54 7.69 17.19
C LYS A 261 -4.90 8.78 18.04
N ARG A 262 -4.47 9.89 17.45
CA ARG A 262 -3.87 11.03 18.17
C ARG A 262 -4.86 11.73 19.09
N LYS A 263 -6.15 11.75 18.73
CA LYS A 263 -7.23 12.36 19.53
C LYS A 263 -7.85 11.38 20.52
N GLY A 264 -7.38 10.12 20.60
CA GLY A 264 -7.91 9.11 21.50
C GLY A 264 -9.33 8.62 21.14
N MET A 265 -9.68 8.67 19.85
CA MET A 265 -10.98 8.24 19.30
C MET A 265 -10.94 6.81 18.78
#